data_ede6f03c4ed3c13f3ec6fd2eddab4882
#
_entry.id   ede6f03c4ed3c13f3ec6fd2eddab4882
#
_cell.length_a   1.000
_cell.length_b   1.000
_cell.length_c   1.000
_cell.angle_alpha   90.00
_cell.angle_beta   90.00
_cell.angle_gamma   90.00
#
_symmetry.space_group_name_H-M   'P 1'
#
loop_
_entity.id
_entity.type
_entity.pdbx_description
1 polymer ?
#
loop_
_entity_poly.entity_id
_entity_poly.type
_entity_poly.pdbx_seq_one_letter_code
_entity_poly.pdbx_strand_id
1 'polypeptide(L)'
;EKCFACYAENGLTGTGIKALAKACNCTTGNLYCYFRNLDELILESTAYCMAKVEDEFMSKAPTDPRDVPRFIETVPYWTAKEHGKKYRLMYQVYTLPKYREYGKKFFEGVNTRYTEYAKQLEPKIGIPYTVITPLIFIFVRACVHYAMFKDEYYLKAQMDLLKQGVALFVE
;
A
#
# COMPACT_ATOMS: atom_id res chain seq x y z
N GLU A 1 -2.50 -12.31 9.92
CA GLU A 1 -2.01 -12.55 8.54
C GLU A 1 -2.85 -13.59 7.81
N LYS A 2 -3.01 -14.81 8.37
CA LYS A 2 -3.74 -15.92 7.71
C LYS A 2 -5.18 -15.56 7.34
N CYS A 3 -5.90 -14.82 8.19
CA CYS A 3 -7.25 -14.34 7.87
C CYS A 3 -7.24 -13.37 6.67
N PHE A 4 -6.31 -12.42 6.66
CA PHE A 4 -6.16 -11.49 5.54
C PHE A 4 -5.82 -12.21 4.23
N ALA A 5 -4.89 -13.17 4.27
CA ALA A 5 -4.56 -13.99 3.11
C ALA A 5 -5.77 -14.78 2.60
N CYS A 6 -6.56 -15.37 3.50
CA CYS A 6 -7.78 -16.08 3.15
C CYS A 6 -8.80 -15.17 2.45
N TYR A 7 -9.00 -13.95 2.94
CA TYR A 7 -9.85 -12.95 2.27
C TYR A 7 -9.27 -12.51 0.92
N ALA A 8 -7.95 -12.32 0.82
CA ALA A 8 -7.31 -11.90 -0.43
C ALA A 8 -7.42 -12.93 -1.55
N GLU A 9 -7.47 -14.23 -1.18
CA GLU A 9 -7.63 -15.32 -2.15
C GLU A 9 -9.10 -15.57 -2.53
N ASN A 10 -10.02 -15.55 -1.56
CA ASN A 10 -11.40 -16.00 -1.75
C ASN A 10 -12.41 -14.85 -1.87
N GLY A 11 -11.99 -13.62 -1.64
CA GLY A 11 -12.84 -12.42 -1.60
C GLY A 11 -13.61 -12.25 -0.29
N LEU A 12 -14.15 -11.04 -0.09
CA LEU A 12 -14.88 -10.68 1.14
C LEU A 12 -16.20 -11.47 1.27
N THR A 13 -16.94 -11.61 0.19
CA THR A 13 -18.26 -12.27 0.19
C THR A 13 -18.18 -13.79 0.25
N GLY A 14 -17.06 -14.37 -0.23
CA GLY A 14 -16.84 -15.82 -0.23
C GLY A 14 -16.21 -16.36 1.05
N THR A 15 -15.81 -15.51 2.00
CA THR A 15 -15.02 -15.90 3.17
C THR A 15 -15.79 -15.71 4.46
N GLY A 16 -16.39 -16.81 4.96
CA GLY A 16 -17.04 -16.85 6.26
C GLY A 16 -16.12 -17.29 7.40
N ILE A 17 -16.59 -17.18 8.64
CA ILE A 17 -15.82 -17.50 9.86
C ILE A 17 -15.23 -18.93 9.86
N LYS A 18 -15.93 -19.90 9.27
CA LYS A 18 -15.45 -21.29 9.18
C LYS A 18 -14.22 -21.41 8.28
N ALA A 19 -14.19 -20.68 7.15
CA ALA A 19 -13.05 -20.66 6.24
C ALA A 19 -11.82 -19.99 6.91
N LEU A 20 -12.05 -18.90 7.66
CA LEU A 20 -11.01 -18.21 8.42
C LEU A 20 -10.43 -19.09 9.53
N ALA A 21 -11.28 -19.79 10.29
CA ALA A 21 -10.84 -20.72 11.33
C ALA A 21 -10.00 -21.85 10.74
N LYS A 22 -10.42 -22.42 9.61
CA LYS A 22 -9.65 -23.43 8.86
C LYS A 22 -8.29 -22.88 8.40
N ALA A 23 -8.25 -21.67 7.82
CA ALA A 23 -7.01 -21.04 7.37
C ALA A 23 -6.05 -20.76 8.52
N CYS A 24 -6.59 -20.46 9.71
CA CYS A 24 -5.79 -20.23 10.92
C CYS A 24 -5.40 -21.53 11.66
N ASN A 25 -5.92 -22.67 11.23
CA ASN A 25 -5.78 -23.96 11.93
C ASN A 25 -6.29 -23.88 13.39
N CYS A 26 -7.48 -23.31 13.56
CA CYS A 26 -8.13 -23.14 14.86
C CYS A 26 -9.65 -23.34 14.77
N THR A 27 -10.34 -23.27 15.90
CA THR A 27 -11.81 -23.28 15.93
C THR A 27 -12.40 -21.89 15.73
N THR A 28 -13.67 -21.79 15.34
CA THR A 28 -14.38 -20.50 15.26
C THR A 28 -14.45 -19.81 16.62
N GLY A 29 -14.60 -20.58 17.70
CA GLY A 29 -14.56 -20.06 19.06
C GLY A 29 -13.25 -19.38 19.40
N ASN A 30 -12.12 -19.96 18.99
CA ASN A 30 -10.80 -19.34 19.20
C ASN A 30 -10.69 -17.98 18.50
N LEU A 31 -11.23 -17.82 17.29
CA LEU A 31 -11.23 -16.50 16.62
C LEU A 31 -12.03 -15.47 17.42
N TYR A 32 -13.19 -15.86 17.95
CA TYR A 32 -14.03 -14.97 18.78
C TYR A 32 -13.48 -14.69 20.18
N CYS A 33 -12.44 -15.41 20.63
CA CYS A 33 -11.68 -15.02 21.83
C CYS A 33 -10.83 -13.77 21.60
N TYR A 34 -10.42 -13.51 20.34
CA TYR A 34 -9.55 -12.39 19.98
C TYR A 34 -10.30 -11.23 19.31
N PHE A 35 -11.39 -11.53 18.58
CA PHE A 35 -12.16 -10.55 17.80
C PHE A 35 -13.64 -10.63 18.17
N ARG A 36 -14.24 -9.51 18.51
CA ARG A 36 -15.65 -9.43 18.90
C ARG A 36 -16.61 -9.85 17.78
N ASN A 37 -16.23 -9.60 16.54
CA ASN A 37 -17.01 -9.92 15.34
C ASN A 37 -16.12 -9.97 14.09
N LEU A 38 -16.71 -10.31 12.94
CA LEU A 38 -16.02 -10.35 11.66
C LEU A 38 -15.55 -8.97 11.17
N ASP A 39 -16.27 -7.91 11.52
CA ASP A 39 -15.91 -6.55 11.14
C ASP A 39 -14.59 -6.14 11.81
N GLU A 40 -14.43 -6.39 13.10
CA GLU A 40 -13.18 -6.16 13.82
C GLU A 40 -12.04 -7.00 13.24
N LEU A 41 -12.29 -8.30 13.00
CA LEU A 41 -11.28 -9.20 12.42
C LEU A 41 -10.78 -8.70 11.08
N ILE A 42 -11.67 -8.31 10.14
CA ILE A 42 -11.24 -7.84 8.81
C ILE A 42 -10.49 -6.51 8.90
N LEU A 43 -10.94 -5.58 9.75
CA LEU A 43 -10.29 -4.29 9.91
C LEU A 43 -8.90 -4.41 10.51
N GLU A 44 -8.76 -5.15 11.62
CA GLU A 44 -7.44 -5.33 12.26
C GLU A 44 -6.48 -6.14 11.39
N SER A 45 -6.96 -7.22 10.75
CA SER A 45 -6.11 -8.01 9.86
C SER A 45 -5.66 -7.19 8.64
N THR A 46 -6.53 -6.32 8.10
CA THR A 46 -6.20 -5.43 6.99
C THR A 46 -5.17 -4.38 7.43
N ALA A 47 -5.41 -3.70 8.54
CA ALA A 47 -4.48 -2.69 9.05
C ALA A 47 -3.10 -3.28 9.34
N TYR A 48 -3.05 -4.43 10.02
CA TYR A 48 -1.79 -5.12 10.33
C TYR A 48 -1.02 -5.55 9.09
N CYS A 49 -1.70 -6.17 8.12
CA CYS A 49 -1.02 -6.65 6.91
C CYS A 49 -0.60 -5.49 6.00
N MET A 50 -1.39 -4.43 5.93
CA MET A 50 -1.04 -3.27 5.12
C MET A 50 0.06 -2.43 5.75
N ALA A 51 0.16 -2.36 7.08
CA ALA A 51 1.32 -1.76 7.74
C ALA A 51 2.63 -2.45 7.33
N LYS A 52 2.64 -3.79 7.25
CA LYS A 52 3.80 -4.54 6.76
C LYS A 52 4.11 -4.25 5.28
N VAL A 53 3.09 -4.14 4.43
CA VAL A 53 3.28 -3.77 3.03
C VAL A 53 3.92 -2.39 2.92
N GLU A 54 3.46 -1.43 3.71
CA GLU A 54 4.04 -0.08 3.76
C GLU A 54 5.49 -0.09 4.30
N ASP A 55 5.80 -0.92 5.31
CA ASP A 55 7.16 -1.09 5.81
C ASP A 55 8.09 -1.67 4.73
N GLU A 56 7.66 -2.69 4.01
CA GLU A 56 8.41 -3.26 2.90
C GLU A 56 8.59 -2.26 1.75
N PHE A 57 7.56 -1.47 1.42
CA PHE A 57 7.65 -0.44 0.40
C PHE A 57 8.65 0.64 0.80
N MET A 58 8.54 1.16 2.03
CA MET A 58 9.45 2.18 2.55
C MET A 58 10.90 1.68 2.68
N SER A 59 11.11 0.39 2.96
CA SER A 59 12.46 -0.18 3.01
C SER A 59 13.19 -0.16 1.66
N LYS A 60 12.45 -0.02 0.55
CA LYS A 60 12.99 0.11 -0.80
C LYS A 60 13.16 1.56 -1.25
N ALA A 61 12.58 2.50 -0.49
CA ALA A 61 12.65 3.91 -0.83
C ALA A 61 14.12 4.38 -0.86
N PRO A 62 14.56 5.07 -1.92
CA PRO A 62 15.96 5.45 -2.08
C PRO A 62 16.37 6.50 -1.05
N THR A 63 17.52 6.29 -0.43
CA THR A 63 18.13 7.28 0.46
C THR A 63 19.10 8.21 -0.28
N ASP A 64 19.54 7.82 -1.47
CA ASP A 64 20.34 8.60 -2.40
C ASP A 64 19.49 9.02 -3.61
N PRO A 65 19.44 10.31 -3.96
CA PRO A 65 18.68 10.79 -5.11
C PRO A 65 19.06 10.11 -6.44
N ARG A 66 20.30 9.67 -6.59
CA ARG A 66 20.79 8.96 -7.79
C ARG A 66 20.10 7.61 -8.02
N ASP A 67 19.53 7.02 -6.98
CA ASP A 67 18.81 5.74 -7.07
C ASP A 67 17.32 5.92 -7.43
N VAL A 68 16.80 7.15 -7.41
CA VAL A 68 15.38 7.45 -7.68
C VAL A 68 14.94 6.98 -9.08
N PRO A 69 15.69 7.19 -10.17
CA PRO A 69 15.26 6.71 -11.49
C PRO A 69 15.07 5.18 -11.53
N ARG A 70 16.02 4.43 -10.96
CA ARG A 70 15.93 2.98 -10.87
C ARG A 70 14.76 2.51 -10.00
N PHE A 71 14.52 3.20 -8.89
CA PHE A 71 13.37 2.93 -8.02
C PHE A 71 12.05 3.12 -8.76
N ILE A 72 11.88 4.23 -9.48
CA ILE A 72 10.69 4.51 -10.30
C ILE A 72 10.46 3.41 -11.34
N GLU A 73 11.52 2.88 -11.95
CA GLU A 73 11.42 1.83 -12.98
C GLU A 73 11.06 0.45 -12.44
N THR A 74 11.50 0.09 -11.27
CA THR A 74 11.44 -1.30 -10.78
C THR A 74 10.35 -1.54 -9.76
N VAL A 75 10.07 -0.58 -8.89
CA VAL A 75 9.16 -0.75 -7.76
C VAL A 75 7.70 -0.97 -8.15
N PRO A 76 7.15 -0.36 -9.22
CA PRO A 76 5.78 -0.65 -9.63
C PRO A 76 5.55 -2.13 -9.95
N TYR A 77 6.47 -2.76 -10.65
CA TYR A 77 6.39 -4.18 -11.04
C TYR A 77 6.54 -5.10 -9.83
N TRP A 78 7.49 -4.78 -8.94
CA TRP A 78 7.64 -5.49 -7.67
C TRP A 78 6.36 -5.36 -6.82
N THR A 79 5.83 -4.15 -6.64
CA THR A 79 4.58 -3.90 -5.90
C THR A 79 3.42 -4.72 -6.45
N ALA A 80 3.29 -4.76 -7.78
CA ALA A 80 2.23 -5.51 -8.44
C ALA A 80 2.37 -7.03 -8.26
N LYS A 81 3.61 -7.54 -8.28
CA LYS A 81 3.91 -8.96 -8.11
C LYS A 81 3.66 -9.42 -6.67
N GLU A 82 4.24 -8.72 -5.71
CA GLU A 82 4.26 -9.16 -4.31
C GLU A 82 3.00 -8.73 -3.53
N HIS A 83 2.36 -7.61 -3.90
CA HIS A 83 1.31 -6.99 -3.09
C HIS A 83 -0.02 -6.72 -3.83
N GLY A 84 -0.13 -7.03 -5.11
CA GLY A 84 -1.32 -6.70 -5.90
C GLY A 84 -2.64 -7.20 -5.29
N LYS A 85 -2.68 -8.45 -4.79
CA LYS A 85 -3.87 -9.01 -4.13
C LYS A 85 -4.17 -8.31 -2.80
N LYS A 86 -3.14 -7.91 -2.06
CA LYS A 86 -3.26 -7.21 -0.77
C LYS A 86 -3.86 -5.82 -0.96
N TYR A 87 -3.37 -5.05 -1.93
CA TYR A 87 -3.94 -3.75 -2.27
C TYR A 87 -5.40 -3.85 -2.73
N ARG A 88 -5.72 -4.85 -3.58
CA ARG A 88 -7.10 -5.08 -4.00
C ARG A 88 -8.03 -5.30 -2.82
N LEU A 89 -7.65 -6.19 -1.88
CA LEU A 89 -8.44 -6.44 -0.68
C LEU A 89 -8.56 -5.19 0.19
N MET A 90 -7.46 -4.48 0.44
CA MET A 90 -7.47 -3.24 1.21
C MET A 90 -8.48 -2.23 0.65
N TYR A 91 -8.47 -1.99 -0.66
CA TYR A 91 -9.43 -1.09 -1.29
C TYR A 91 -10.86 -1.59 -1.17
N GLN A 92 -11.09 -2.89 -1.36
CA GLN A 92 -12.42 -3.48 -1.14
C GLN A 92 -12.93 -3.25 0.28
N VAL A 93 -12.07 -3.40 1.29
CA VAL A 93 -12.43 -3.17 2.70
C VAL A 93 -12.68 -1.68 2.97
N TYR A 94 -11.70 -0.84 2.69
CA TYR A 94 -11.74 0.57 3.10
C TYR A 94 -12.68 1.47 2.27
N THR A 95 -13.15 1.01 1.11
CA THR A 95 -14.17 1.71 0.33
C THR A 95 -15.59 1.36 0.74
N LEU A 96 -15.80 0.30 1.54
CA LEU A 96 -17.12 0.04 2.12
C LEU A 96 -17.55 1.22 3.01
N PRO A 97 -18.80 1.72 2.89
CA PRO A 97 -19.26 2.88 3.66
C PRO A 97 -19.02 2.73 5.17
N LYS A 98 -19.26 1.55 5.73
CA LYS A 98 -19.10 1.24 7.16
C LYS A 98 -17.65 1.27 7.64
N TYR A 99 -16.67 1.18 6.74
CA TYR A 99 -15.24 1.13 7.10
C TYR A 99 -14.46 2.36 6.59
N ARG A 100 -15.12 3.31 5.94
CA ARG A 100 -14.49 4.48 5.32
C ARG A 100 -13.61 5.27 6.28
N GLU A 101 -14.05 5.48 7.50
CA GLU A 101 -13.28 6.25 8.49
C GLU A 101 -12.00 5.52 8.92
N TYR A 102 -12.01 4.20 8.99
CA TYR A 102 -10.79 3.40 9.21
C TYR A 102 -9.81 3.56 8.03
N GLY A 103 -10.32 3.54 6.80
CA GLY A 103 -9.50 3.80 5.61
C GLY A 103 -8.88 5.18 5.61
N LYS A 104 -9.64 6.23 5.95
CA LYS A 104 -9.10 7.59 6.09
C LYS A 104 -7.96 7.65 7.09
N LYS A 105 -8.17 7.11 8.30
CA LYS A 105 -7.16 7.08 9.35
C LYS A 105 -5.90 6.32 8.92
N PHE A 106 -6.06 5.20 8.20
CA PHE A 106 -4.93 4.46 7.64
C PHE A 106 -4.12 5.34 6.69
N PHE A 107 -4.78 5.99 5.72
CA PHE A 107 -4.11 6.85 4.75
C PHE A 107 -3.51 8.12 5.35
N GLU A 108 -4.07 8.67 6.43
CA GLU A 108 -3.46 9.76 7.19
C GLU A 108 -2.10 9.33 7.76
N GLY A 109 -2.01 8.13 8.32
CA GLY A 109 -0.73 7.57 8.80
C GLY A 109 0.28 7.37 7.67
N VAL A 110 -0.15 6.83 6.52
CA VAL A 110 0.69 6.66 5.33
C VAL A 110 1.18 8.02 4.81
N ASN A 111 0.30 9.01 4.73
CA ASN A 111 0.66 10.36 4.29
C ASN A 111 1.70 11.01 5.20
N THR A 112 1.59 10.81 6.52
CA THR A 112 2.58 11.29 7.48
C THR A 112 3.94 10.67 7.21
N ARG A 113 4.02 9.35 7.01
CA ARG A 113 5.29 8.64 6.70
C ARG A 113 5.95 9.17 5.42
N TYR A 114 5.18 9.38 4.36
CA TYR A 114 5.71 9.91 3.10
C TYR A 114 6.17 11.36 3.23
N THR A 115 5.47 12.15 4.02
CA THR A 115 5.89 13.52 4.32
C THR A 115 7.21 13.56 5.10
N GLU A 116 7.37 12.70 6.11
CA GLU A 116 8.63 12.59 6.86
C GLU A 116 9.80 12.11 5.97
N TYR A 117 9.53 11.17 5.06
CA TYR A 117 10.52 10.77 4.07
C TYR A 117 10.89 11.91 3.12
N ALA A 118 9.91 12.67 2.63
CA ALA A 118 10.15 13.84 1.78
C ALA A 118 11.01 14.91 2.47
N LYS A 119 10.78 15.16 3.77
CA LYS A 119 11.64 16.07 4.58
C LYS A 119 13.08 15.59 4.67
N GLN A 120 13.33 14.28 4.68
CA GLN A 120 14.69 13.72 4.68
C GLN A 120 15.39 13.86 3.32
N LEU A 121 14.62 13.91 2.23
CA LEU A 121 15.14 14.12 0.88
C LEU A 121 15.42 15.62 0.59
N GLU A 122 14.64 16.53 1.13
CA GLU A 122 14.74 17.97 0.86
C GLU A 122 16.19 18.51 0.90
N PRO A 123 16.99 18.28 1.98
CA PRO A 123 18.36 18.80 2.04
C PRO A 123 19.32 18.14 1.04
N LYS A 124 18.94 16.99 0.46
CA LYS A 124 19.78 16.24 -0.49
C LYS A 124 19.55 16.65 -1.93
N ILE A 125 18.34 17.09 -2.26
CA ILE A 125 17.93 17.39 -3.63
C ILE A 125 17.59 18.86 -3.85
N GLY A 126 17.53 19.66 -2.77
CA GLY A 126 17.23 21.10 -2.85
C GLY A 126 15.79 21.44 -3.24
N ILE A 127 14.89 20.47 -3.24
CA ILE A 127 13.47 20.66 -3.56
C ILE A 127 12.69 20.66 -2.24
N PRO A 128 11.77 21.62 -2.00
CA PRO A 128 10.95 21.65 -0.79
C PRO A 128 10.12 20.36 -0.63
N TYR A 129 10.05 19.82 0.58
CA TYR A 129 9.25 18.62 0.86
C TYR A 129 7.77 18.79 0.47
N THR A 130 7.26 20.02 0.48
CA THR A 130 5.89 20.35 0.03
C THR A 130 5.67 20.09 -1.45
N VAL A 131 6.72 20.01 -2.26
CA VAL A 131 6.70 19.62 -3.67
C VAL A 131 6.99 18.12 -3.80
N ILE A 132 7.93 17.58 -3.03
CA ILE A 132 8.31 16.16 -3.08
C ILE A 132 7.13 15.28 -2.66
N THR A 133 6.43 15.62 -1.58
CA THR A 133 5.33 14.80 -1.03
C THR A 133 4.22 14.50 -2.04
N PRO A 134 3.65 15.48 -2.77
CA PRO A 134 2.69 15.22 -3.84
C PRO A 134 3.23 14.32 -4.96
N LEU A 135 4.51 14.45 -5.33
CA LEU A 135 5.14 13.58 -6.34
C LEU A 135 5.22 12.13 -5.86
N ILE A 136 5.53 11.91 -4.58
CA ILE A 136 5.49 10.58 -3.96
C ILE A 136 4.07 10.03 -4.03
N PHE A 137 3.05 10.81 -3.72
CA PHE A 137 1.65 10.36 -3.81
C PHE A 137 1.25 9.97 -5.23
N ILE A 138 1.66 10.74 -6.24
CA ILE A 138 1.43 10.41 -7.66
C ILE A 138 2.09 9.06 -7.99
N PHE A 139 3.35 8.88 -7.60
CA PHE A 139 4.10 7.65 -7.85
C PHE A 139 3.47 6.43 -7.17
N VAL A 140 3.18 6.53 -5.88
CA VAL A 140 2.54 5.44 -5.12
C VAL A 140 1.18 5.08 -5.71
N ARG A 141 0.41 6.09 -6.12
CA ARG A 141 -0.89 5.85 -6.75
C ARG A 141 -0.75 5.13 -8.10
N ALA A 142 0.26 5.47 -8.89
CA ALA A 142 0.56 4.77 -10.14
C ALA A 142 0.96 3.30 -9.88
N CYS A 143 1.80 3.04 -8.86
CA CYS A 143 2.17 1.68 -8.45
C CYS A 143 0.94 0.85 -8.07
N VAL A 144 0.06 1.40 -7.23
CA VAL A 144 -1.15 0.73 -6.75
C VAL A 144 -2.15 0.50 -7.89
N HIS A 145 -2.34 1.51 -8.76
CA HIS A 145 -3.19 1.35 -9.95
C HIS A 145 -2.69 0.21 -10.84
N TYR A 146 -1.40 0.19 -11.14
CA TYR A 146 -0.80 -0.89 -11.91
C TYR A 146 -0.92 -2.25 -11.20
N ALA A 147 -0.74 -2.29 -9.89
CA ALA A 147 -0.89 -3.52 -9.10
C ALA A 147 -2.30 -4.11 -9.21
N MET A 148 -3.33 -3.27 -9.32
CA MET A 148 -4.73 -3.70 -9.41
C MET A 148 -5.17 -4.03 -10.85
N PHE A 149 -4.79 -3.22 -11.83
CA PHE A 149 -5.37 -3.23 -13.19
C PHE A 149 -4.40 -3.70 -14.28
N LYS A 150 -3.08 -3.72 -14.01
CA LYS A 150 -2.03 -4.01 -15.01
C LYS A 150 -2.04 -3.05 -16.19
N ASP A 151 -2.45 -1.81 -15.96
CA ASP A 151 -2.50 -0.74 -16.95
C ASP A 151 -1.10 -0.17 -17.21
N GLU A 152 -0.41 -0.73 -18.20
CA GLU A 152 0.93 -0.33 -18.61
C GLU A 152 0.98 1.09 -19.19
N TYR A 153 -0.06 1.50 -19.91
CA TYR A 153 -0.10 2.83 -20.50
C TYR A 153 -0.13 3.92 -19.43
N TYR A 154 -1.04 3.76 -18.46
CA TYR A 154 -1.14 4.69 -17.34
C TYR A 154 0.15 4.74 -16.54
N LEU A 155 0.72 3.56 -16.21
CA LEU A 155 1.96 3.48 -15.46
C LEU A 155 3.10 4.21 -16.18
N LYS A 156 3.34 3.90 -17.45
CA LYS A 156 4.43 4.50 -18.24
C LYS A 156 4.28 6.02 -18.32
N ALA A 157 3.09 6.53 -18.61
CA ALA A 157 2.84 7.97 -18.68
C ALA A 157 3.21 8.69 -17.36
N GLN A 158 2.87 8.11 -16.20
CA GLN A 158 3.23 8.67 -14.90
C GLN A 158 4.74 8.56 -14.61
N MET A 159 5.35 7.43 -14.93
CA MET A 159 6.79 7.23 -14.73
C MET A 159 7.63 8.17 -15.60
N ASP A 160 7.26 8.35 -16.85
CA ASP A 160 7.96 9.24 -17.78
C ASP A 160 7.90 10.70 -17.31
N LEU A 161 6.74 11.14 -16.84
CA LEU A 161 6.59 12.47 -16.24
C LEU A 161 7.46 12.66 -14.99
N LEU A 162 7.48 11.66 -14.10
CA LEU A 162 8.29 11.72 -12.89
C LEU A 162 9.78 11.72 -13.19
N LYS A 163 10.23 10.91 -14.16
CA LYS A 163 11.66 10.88 -14.59
C LYS A 163 12.08 12.22 -15.19
N GLN A 164 11.26 12.82 -16.05
CA GLN A 164 11.54 14.15 -16.59
C GLN A 164 11.63 15.19 -15.47
N GLY A 165 10.70 15.15 -14.51
CA GLY A 165 10.75 16.03 -13.34
C GLY A 165 12.00 15.84 -12.51
N VAL A 166 12.41 14.60 -12.22
CA VAL A 166 13.63 14.29 -11.45
C VAL A 166 14.88 14.73 -12.19
N ALA A 167 14.96 14.54 -13.52
CA ALA A 167 16.11 14.96 -14.32
C ALA A 167 16.38 16.47 -14.26
N LEU A 168 15.36 17.30 -14.08
CA LEU A 168 15.52 18.75 -13.93
C LEU A 168 16.20 19.19 -12.60
N PHE A 169 16.34 18.28 -11.64
CA PHE A 169 16.83 18.59 -10.30
C PHE A 169 18.08 17.79 -9.90
N VAL A 170 18.52 16.84 -10.72
CA VAL A 170 19.69 15.97 -10.43
C VAL A 170 20.89 16.32 -11.30
N GLU A 171 20.74 17.27 -12.25
CA GLU A 171 21.85 17.93 -12.96
C GLU A 171 22.49 19.01 -12.08
#